data_3dbb45401ce732cc3b90dcfc33db34c5
#
_entry.id   3dbb45401ce732cc3b90dcfc33db34c5
#
_cell.length_a   1.000
_cell.length_b   1.000
_cell.length_c   1.000
_cell.angle_alpha   90.00
_cell.angle_beta   90.00
_cell.angle_gamma   90.00
#
_symmetry.space_group_name_H-M   'P 1'
#
loop_
_entity.id
_entity.type
_entity.pdbx_description
1 polymer ?
#
loop_
_entity_poly.entity_id
_entity_poly.type
_entity_poly.pdbx_seq_one_letter_code
_entity_poly.pdbx_strand_id
1 'polypeptide(L)'
;GLNILQLCINFPCPIIFAVLTAELLSDKFKKTVQTVTFFPYFISWAAFGGIFINLLDYDTNIFNTLLYQAGILKEKVNVLGDPDYFWGIIITTSLIKGMGWGSIIYVAAIAAIPQELYEAAKIDGANRWHKIRYITLPSIAPTITLFFILSVSGILNNGIDHLLVFQNRSNISKSEVLDTFIYKYGTKDPWYRWSYTSAVGLMKSLVSLVLLISSNFICKKVTGKGIY
;
A
#
# COMPACT_ATOMS: atom_id res chain seq x y z
N GLY A 1 -11.82 5.30 -7.45
CA GLY A 1 -10.79 6.36 -7.32
C GLY A 1 -9.78 6.02 -6.24
N LEU A 2 -10.22 5.80 -4.99
CA LEU A 2 -9.35 5.44 -3.87
C LEU A 2 -8.46 4.23 -4.20
N ASN A 3 -9.04 3.16 -4.72
CA ASN A 3 -8.32 1.92 -4.99
C ASN A 3 -7.25 2.06 -6.09
N ILE A 4 -7.54 2.85 -7.11
CA ILE A 4 -6.57 3.13 -8.17
C ILE A 4 -5.40 3.95 -7.60
N LEU A 5 -5.68 4.98 -6.79
CA LEU A 5 -4.64 5.77 -6.13
C LEU A 5 -3.80 4.93 -5.17
N GLN A 6 -4.43 4.04 -4.39
CA GLN A 6 -3.72 3.09 -3.54
C GLN A 6 -2.82 2.17 -4.37
N LEU A 7 -3.30 1.61 -5.46
CA LEU A 7 -2.48 0.78 -6.34
C LEU A 7 -1.29 1.58 -6.91
N CYS A 8 -1.53 2.80 -7.40
CA CYS A 8 -0.47 3.63 -7.98
C CYS A 8 0.61 4.06 -6.98
N ILE A 9 0.26 4.24 -5.70
CA ILE A 9 1.19 4.72 -4.68
C ILE A 9 1.75 3.57 -3.86
N ASN A 10 0.88 2.73 -3.29
CA ASN A 10 1.28 1.70 -2.33
C ASN A 10 1.94 0.49 -2.99
N PHE A 11 1.74 0.25 -4.30
CA PHE A 11 2.41 -0.86 -5.00
C PHE A 11 3.89 -0.56 -5.32
N PRO A 12 4.27 0.61 -5.89
CA PRO A 12 5.67 0.90 -6.20
C PRO A 12 6.53 1.16 -4.95
N CYS A 13 5.96 1.71 -3.87
CA CYS A 13 6.73 2.11 -2.69
C CYS A 13 7.51 0.96 -2.03
N PRO A 14 6.94 -0.24 -1.79
CA PRO A 14 7.70 -1.38 -1.27
C PRO A 14 8.83 -1.83 -2.19
N ILE A 15 8.67 -1.71 -3.51
CA ILE A 15 9.71 -2.05 -4.50
C ILE A 15 10.86 -1.05 -4.38
N ILE A 16 10.54 0.25 -4.39
CA ILE A 16 11.53 1.32 -4.22
C ILE A 16 12.26 1.16 -2.89
N PHE A 17 11.54 0.91 -1.81
CA PHE A 17 12.12 0.68 -0.50
C PHE A 17 13.07 -0.53 -0.48
N ALA A 18 12.69 -1.64 -1.10
CA ALA A 18 13.55 -2.84 -1.22
C ALA A 18 14.84 -2.54 -1.98
N VAL A 19 14.75 -1.84 -3.12
CA VAL A 19 15.92 -1.45 -3.92
C VAL A 19 16.82 -0.51 -3.13
N LEU A 20 16.27 0.53 -2.48
CA LEU A 20 17.05 1.47 -1.68
C LEU A 20 17.75 0.79 -0.50
N THR A 21 17.05 -0.13 0.19
CA THR A 21 17.66 -0.88 1.31
C THR A 21 18.73 -1.85 0.85
N ALA A 22 18.63 -2.41 -0.37
CA ALA A 22 19.66 -3.26 -0.95
C ALA A 22 20.97 -2.51 -1.21
N GLU A 23 20.92 -1.21 -1.51
CA GLU A 23 22.08 -0.35 -1.78
C GLU A 23 22.77 0.19 -0.51
N LEU A 24 22.23 -0.08 0.68
CA LEU A 24 22.84 0.35 1.93
C LEU A 24 24.14 -0.44 2.19
N LEU A 25 25.22 0.30 2.47
CA LEU A 25 26.55 -0.27 2.67
C LEU A 25 26.73 -0.96 4.02
N SER A 26 26.01 -0.53 5.03
CA SER A 26 26.12 -1.09 6.39
C SER A 26 25.02 -2.09 6.66
N ASP A 27 25.41 -3.36 6.88
CA ASP A 27 24.46 -4.42 7.23
C ASP A 27 23.69 -4.14 8.52
N LYS A 28 24.34 -3.52 9.51
CA LYS A 28 23.68 -3.14 10.76
C LYS A 28 22.60 -2.10 10.52
N PHE A 29 22.92 -1.06 9.74
CA PHE A 29 21.97 -0.01 9.40
C PHE A 29 20.81 -0.55 8.55
N LYS A 30 21.10 -1.39 7.56
CA LYS A 30 20.09 -2.10 6.74
C LYS A 30 19.11 -2.87 7.61
N LYS A 31 19.60 -3.72 8.53
CA LYS A 31 18.77 -4.49 9.46
C LYS A 31 17.93 -3.59 10.36
N THR A 32 18.48 -2.51 10.87
CA THR A 32 17.77 -1.54 11.72
C THR A 32 16.61 -0.89 10.94
N VAL A 33 16.89 -0.37 9.75
CA VAL A 33 15.89 0.26 8.88
C VAL A 33 14.76 -0.72 8.56
N GLN A 34 15.09 -1.96 8.19
CA GLN A 34 14.10 -3.00 7.91
C GLN A 34 13.25 -3.31 9.15
N THR A 35 13.87 -3.54 10.31
CA THR A 35 13.15 -3.87 11.55
C THR A 35 12.19 -2.75 11.96
N VAL A 36 12.65 -1.50 11.95
CA VAL A 36 11.81 -0.34 12.30
C VAL A 36 10.64 -0.18 11.33
N THR A 37 10.88 -0.38 10.02
CA THR A 37 9.83 -0.23 9.01
C THR A 37 8.85 -1.41 9.01
N PHE A 38 9.26 -2.60 9.46
CA PHE A 38 8.38 -3.76 9.59
C PHE A 38 7.47 -3.68 10.82
N PHE A 39 7.90 -3.00 11.88
CA PHE A 39 7.22 -2.97 13.16
C PHE A 39 5.75 -2.51 13.08
N PRO A 40 5.37 -1.45 12.34
CA PRO A 40 3.99 -0.98 12.27
C PRO A 40 3.00 -2.03 11.73
N TYR A 41 3.47 -2.97 10.92
CA TYR A 41 2.62 -4.02 10.35
C TYR A 41 1.99 -4.92 11.43
N PHE A 42 2.70 -5.19 12.52
CA PHE A 42 2.25 -6.09 13.60
C PHE A 42 1.26 -5.44 14.57
N ILE A 43 1.11 -4.12 14.53
CA ILE A 43 0.13 -3.41 15.35
C ILE A 43 -1.27 -3.58 14.73
N SER A 44 -2.31 -3.82 15.54
CA SER A 44 -3.68 -3.88 15.03
C SER A 44 -4.10 -2.55 14.38
N TRP A 45 -5.03 -2.59 13.42
CA TRP A 45 -5.55 -1.36 12.80
C TRP A 45 -6.22 -0.44 13.82
N ALA A 46 -6.89 -1.00 14.84
CA ALA A 46 -7.52 -0.20 15.89
C ALA A 46 -6.49 0.60 16.70
N ALA A 47 -5.39 -0.04 17.13
CA ALA A 47 -4.34 0.64 17.89
C ALA A 47 -3.56 1.63 17.03
N PHE A 48 -3.14 1.21 15.82
CA PHE A 48 -2.41 2.05 14.88
C PHE A 48 -3.23 3.25 14.44
N GLY A 49 -4.49 3.04 14.05
CA GLY A 49 -5.40 4.10 13.66
C GLY A 49 -5.75 5.04 14.81
N GLY A 50 -5.89 4.51 16.05
CA GLY A 50 -6.09 5.33 17.24
C GLY A 50 -4.95 6.34 17.47
N ILE A 51 -3.70 5.94 17.23
CA ILE A 51 -2.56 6.86 17.28
C ILE A 51 -2.73 7.99 16.25
N PHE A 52 -3.08 7.64 15.00
CA PHE A 52 -3.28 8.64 13.94
C PHE A 52 -4.50 9.52 14.18
N ILE A 53 -5.59 8.98 14.72
CA ILE A 53 -6.77 9.77 15.10
C ILE A 53 -6.37 10.83 16.13
N ASN A 54 -5.67 10.46 17.19
CA ASN A 54 -5.20 11.41 18.21
C ASN A 54 -4.21 12.44 17.64
N LEU A 55 -3.36 12.04 16.69
CA LEU A 55 -2.42 12.96 16.04
C LEU A 55 -3.11 13.95 15.09
N LEU A 56 -4.23 13.56 14.47
CA LEU A 56 -4.98 14.33 13.47
C LEU A 56 -6.24 14.99 14.03
N ASP A 57 -6.57 14.75 15.31
CA ASP A 57 -7.76 15.32 15.96
C ASP A 57 -7.71 16.84 15.98
N TYR A 58 -8.88 17.50 15.75
CA TYR A 58 -8.94 18.95 15.59
C TYR A 58 -8.49 19.73 16.82
N ASP A 59 -8.85 19.25 18.01
CA ASP A 59 -8.58 19.94 19.27
C ASP A 59 -7.16 19.69 19.80
N THR A 60 -6.67 18.45 19.69
CA THR A 60 -5.37 18.01 20.25
C THR A 60 -4.27 17.89 19.19
N ASN A 61 -4.56 18.25 17.95
CA ASN A 61 -3.70 18.00 16.80
C ASN A 61 -2.34 18.70 16.90
N ILE A 62 -1.33 17.94 17.24
CA ILE A 62 0.06 18.42 17.32
C ILE A 62 0.53 18.93 15.94
N PHE A 63 0.15 18.25 14.85
CA PHE A 63 0.50 18.66 13.49
C PHE A 63 -0.12 19.99 13.11
N ASN A 64 -1.42 20.18 13.34
CA ASN A 64 -2.08 21.47 13.08
C ASN A 64 -1.45 22.60 13.89
N THR A 65 -1.15 22.35 15.15
CA THR A 65 -0.54 23.34 16.04
C THR A 65 0.86 23.71 15.58
N LEU A 66 1.68 22.74 15.24
CA LEU A 66 3.05 22.99 14.75
C LEU A 66 3.06 23.70 13.39
N LEU A 67 2.21 23.29 12.45
CA LEU A 67 2.10 23.90 11.12
C LEU A 67 1.52 25.31 11.18
N TYR A 68 0.57 25.56 12.09
CA TYR A 68 0.03 26.90 12.36
C TYR A 68 1.08 27.80 13.00
N GLN A 69 1.81 27.34 14.00
CA GLN A 69 2.90 28.07 14.65
C GLN A 69 4.07 28.35 13.70
N ALA A 70 4.35 27.42 12.78
CA ALA A 70 5.35 27.60 11.74
C ALA A 70 4.91 28.55 10.61
N GLY A 71 3.68 29.09 10.66
CA GLY A 71 3.14 29.99 9.65
C GLY A 71 2.82 29.32 8.30
N ILE A 72 2.84 27.98 8.24
CA ILE A 72 2.55 27.21 7.03
C ILE A 72 1.04 27.13 6.78
N LEU A 73 0.25 26.99 7.84
CA LEU A 73 -1.21 27.02 7.79
C LEU A 73 -1.74 28.37 8.31
N LYS A 74 -2.73 28.94 7.61
CA LYS A 74 -3.43 30.15 8.05
C LYS A 74 -4.48 29.86 9.13
N GLU A 75 -5.07 28.67 9.10
CA GLU A 75 -6.12 28.22 10.02
C GLU A 75 -5.92 26.73 10.32
N LYS A 76 -6.43 26.27 11.48
CA LYS A 76 -6.45 24.85 11.81
C LYS A 76 -7.40 24.10 10.87
N VAL A 77 -6.96 22.99 10.31
CA VAL A 77 -7.72 22.17 9.37
C VAL A 77 -8.30 20.94 10.10
N ASN A 78 -9.59 20.70 9.92
CA ASN A 78 -10.24 19.49 10.43
C ASN A 78 -9.99 18.31 9.47
N VAL A 79 -8.81 17.71 9.55
CA VAL A 79 -8.36 16.67 8.63
C VAL A 79 -9.21 15.40 8.71
N LEU A 80 -9.72 15.04 9.91
CA LEU A 80 -10.56 13.86 10.11
C LEU A 80 -12.04 14.09 9.74
N GLY A 81 -12.50 15.32 9.86
CA GLY A 81 -13.91 15.68 9.58
C GLY A 81 -14.17 16.05 8.14
N ASP A 82 -13.15 16.42 7.38
CA ASP A 82 -13.30 16.83 5.99
C ASP A 82 -13.13 15.59 5.04
N PRO A 83 -14.15 15.29 4.23
CA PRO A 83 -14.10 14.16 3.29
C PRO A 83 -12.93 14.22 2.30
N ASP A 84 -12.43 15.41 1.97
CA ASP A 84 -11.39 15.59 0.96
C ASP A 84 -10.03 15.05 1.40
N TYR A 85 -9.75 15.04 2.69
CA TYR A 85 -8.52 14.46 3.23
C TYR A 85 -8.59 12.95 3.45
N PHE A 86 -9.78 12.33 3.42
CA PHE A 86 -9.96 10.93 3.76
C PHE A 86 -9.05 9.99 2.93
N TRP A 87 -9.01 10.17 1.61
CA TRP A 87 -8.18 9.32 0.75
C TRP A 87 -6.69 9.47 1.07
N GLY A 88 -6.23 10.69 1.36
CA GLY A 88 -4.85 10.95 1.77
C GLY A 88 -4.49 10.21 3.07
N ILE A 89 -5.37 10.25 4.07
CA ILE A 89 -5.19 9.53 5.34
C ILE A 89 -5.08 8.02 5.10
N ILE A 90 -6.02 7.45 4.33
CA ILE A 90 -6.05 6.02 4.04
C ILE A 90 -4.80 5.57 3.28
N ILE A 91 -4.38 6.30 2.26
CA ILE A 91 -3.20 5.96 1.47
C ILE A 91 -1.93 6.07 2.34
N THR A 92 -1.77 7.15 3.09
CA THR A 92 -0.57 7.38 3.91
C THR A 92 -0.47 6.37 5.04
N THR A 93 -1.56 6.11 5.77
CA THR A 93 -1.56 5.14 6.88
C THR A 93 -1.33 3.71 6.38
N SER A 94 -1.92 3.31 5.24
CA SER A 94 -1.65 2.00 4.65
C SER A 94 -0.22 1.88 4.14
N LEU A 95 0.35 2.95 3.60
CA LEU A 95 1.74 2.99 3.16
C LEU A 95 2.70 2.81 4.34
N ILE A 96 2.57 3.62 5.40
CA ILE A 96 3.42 3.54 6.59
C ILE A 96 3.35 2.15 7.22
N LYS A 97 2.15 1.58 7.33
CA LYS A 97 1.94 0.27 7.94
C LYS A 97 2.42 -0.87 7.05
N GLY A 98 2.21 -0.79 5.73
CA GLY A 98 2.40 -1.89 4.79
C GLY A 98 3.72 -1.89 4.03
N MET A 99 4.42 -0.76 3.91
CA MET A 99 5.60 -0.61 3.07
C MET A 99 6.73 -1.59 3.46
N GLY A 100 7.02 -1.71 4.74
CA GLY A 100 8.06 -2.61 5.23
C GLY A 100 7.72 -4.07 4.90
N TRP A 101 6.57 -4.55 5.35
CA TRP A 101 6.14 -5.93 5.11
C TRP A 101 6.06 -6.26 3.62
N GLY A 102 5.47 -5.39 2.81
CA GLY A 102 5.37 -5.58 1.36
C GLY A 102 6.72 -5.62 0.65
N SER A 103 7.77 -5.04 1.23
CA SER A 103 9.11 -5.04 0.66
C SER A 103 9.88 -6.35 0.86
N ILE A 104 9.49 -7.20 1.82
CA ILE A 104 10.23 -8.43 2.18
C ILE A 104 10.44 -9.33 0.95
N ILE A 105 9.40 -9.50 0.15
CA ILE A 105 9.46 -10.38 -1.02
C ILE A 105 10.43 -9.86 -2.09
N TYR A 106 10.48 -8.55 -2.26
CA TYR A 106 11.42 -7.91 -3.21
C TYR A 106 12.84 -7.93 -2.66
N VAL A 107 13.04 -7.74 -1.35
CA VAL A 107 14.34 -7.90 -0.70
C VAL A 107 14.88 -9.33 -0.89
N ALA A 108 14.01 -10.33 -0.72
CA ALA A 108 14.37 -11.73 -0.95
C ALA A 108 14.72 -12.01 -2.43
N ALA A 109 13.93 -11.44 -3.36
CA ALA A 109 14.19 -11.57 -4.78
C ALA A 109 15.52 -10.91 -5.20
N ILE A 110 15.85 -9.74 -4.62
CA ILE A 110 17.14 -9.08 -4.86
C ILE A 110 18.30 -9.90 -4.28
N ALA A 111 18.14 -10.47 -3.09
CA ALA A 111 19.15 -11.30 -2.45
C ALA A 111 19.46 -12.60 -3.23
N ALA A 112 18.52 -13.07 -4.05
CA ALA A 112 18.71 -14.24 -4.90
C ALA A 112 19.47 -13.97 -6.22
N ILE A 113 19.77 -12.71 -6.53
CA ILE A 113 20.53 -12.32 -7.73
C ILE A 113 22.00 -12.75 -7.53
N PRO A 114 22.62 -13.48 -8.50
CA PRO A 114 24.02 -13.88 -8.41
C PRO A 114 24.96 -12.67 -8.25
N GLN A 115 25.85 -12.75 -7.27
CA GLN A 115 26.81 -11.68 -6.95
C GLN A 115 27.76 -11.37 -8.12
N GLU A 116 28.07 -12.40 -8.89
CA GLU A 116 28.93 -12.33 -10.08
C GLU A 116 28.48 -11.29 -11.11
N LEU A 117 27.15 -11.07 -11.24
CA LEU A 117 26.61 -10.05 -12.13
C LEU A 117 26.97 -8.64 -11.68
N TYR A 118 26.96 -8.39 -10.36
CA TYR A 118 27.34 -7.11 -9.80
C TYR A 118 28.84 -6.87 -9.84
N GLU A 119 29.64 -7.94 -9.70
CA GLU A 119 31.11 -7.88 -9.79
C GLU A 119 31.55 -7.59 -11.23
N ALA A 120 31.00 -8.31 -12.22
CA ALA A 120 31.25 -8.02 -13.62
C ALA A 120 30.90 -6.59 -14.00
N ALA A 121 29.71 -6.11 -13.61
CA ALA A 121 29.29 -4.74 -13.85
C ALA A 121 30.23 -3.70 -13.16
N LYS A 122 30.82 -4.05 -12.01
CA LYS A 122 31.78 -3.19 -11.33
C LYS A 122 33.09 -3.07 -12.11
N ILE A 123 33.55 -4.16 -12.72
CA ILE A 123 34.74 -4.19 -13.59
C ILE A 123 34.48 -3.34 -14.84
N ASP A 124 33.28 -3.40 -15.41
CA ASP A 124 32.83 -2.60 -16.56
C ASP A 124 32.59 -1.11 -16.22
N GLY A 125 32.84 -0.68 -14.97
CA GLY A 125 32.71 0.72 -14.52
C GLY A 125 31.26 1.15 -14.26
N ALA A 126 30.30 0.21 -14.12
CA ALA A 126 28.91 0.53 -13.85
C ALA A 126 28.74 1.22 -12.48
N ASN A 127 28.11 2.37 -12.46
CA ASN A 127 27.70 3.05 -11.23
C ASN A 127 26.49 2.38 -10.58
N ARG A 128 26.06 2.84 -9.38
CA ARG A 128 24.92 2.27 -8.64
C ARG A 128 23.63 2.31 -9.46
N TRP A 129 23.36 3.42 -10.14
CA TRP A 129 22.14 3.56 -10.95
C TRP A 129 22.11 2.60 -12.12
N HIS A 130 23.26 2.37 -12.80
CA HIS A 130 23.37 1.37 -13.86
C HIS A 130 23.07 -0.04 -13.34
N LYS A 131 23.60 -0.43 -12.17
CA LYS A 131 23.33 -1.73 -11.52
C LYS A 131 21.84 -1.90 -11.20
N ILE A 132 21.20 -0.88 -10.61
CA ILE A 132 19.76 -0.92 -10.31
C ILE A 132 18.96 -1.11 -11.60
N ARG A 133 19.22 -0.29 -12.63
CA ARG A 133 18.41 -0.28 -13.85
C ARG A 133 18.61 -1.51 -14.74
N TYR A 134 19.84 -2.01 -14.85
CA TYR A 134 20.18 -3.05 -15.83
C TYR A 134 20.37 -4.45 -15.22
N ILE A 135 20.56 -4.55 -13.91
CA ILE A 135 20.72 -5.85 -13.22
C ILE A 135 19.55 -6.06 -12.25
N THR A 136 19.41 -5.20 -11.24
CA THR A 136 18.44 -5.43 -10.16
C THR A 136 16.99 -5.44 -10.65
N LEU A 137 16.53 -4.36 -11.29
CA LEU A 137 15.14 -4.25 -11.73
C LEU A 137 14.75 -5.32 -12.77
N PRO A 138 15.56 -5.61 -13.81
CA PRO A 138 15.24 -6.69 -14.74
C PRO A 138 15.21 -8.09 -14.10
N SER A 139 16.09 -8.33 -13.13
CA SER A 139 16.15 -9.63 -12.44
C SER A 139 14.93 -9.88 -11.55
N ILE A 140 14.42 -8.85 -10.87
CA ILE A 140 13.22 -8.97 -10.04
C ILE A 140 11.91 -8.71 -10.80
N ALA A 141 11.96 -8.35 -12.10
CA ALA A 141 10.79 -8.05 -12.91
C ALA A 141 9.72 -9.17 -12.92
N PRO A 142 10.06 -10.48 -12.92
CA PRO A 142 9.06 -11.54 -12.79
C PRO A 142 8.28 -11.44 -11.49
N THR A 143 8.97 -11.18 -10.37
CA THR A 143 8.35 -11.00 -9.05
C THR A 143 7.46 -9.76 -9.03
N ILE A 144 7.92 -8.64 -9.59
CA ILE A 144 7.12 -7.42 -9.72
C ILE A 144 5.84 -7.69 -10.52
N THR A 145 5.97 -8.36 -11.67
CA THR A 145 4.84 -8.69 -12.55
C THR A 145 3.81 -9.57 -11.84
N LEU A 146 4.27 -10.62 -11.14
CA LEU A 146 3.39 -11.50 -10.37
C LEU A 146 2.58 -10.71 -9.34
N PHE A 147 3.26 -9.93 -8.49
CA PHE A 147 2.60 -9.16 -7.44
C PHE A 147 1.75 -8.00 -7.98
N PHE A 148 2.09 -7.45 -9.15
CA PHE A 148 1.24 -6.49 -9.83
C PHE A 148 -0.09 -7.11 -10.27
N ILE A 149 -0.05 -8.29 -10.90
CA ILE A 149 -1.27 -9.01 -11.31
C ILE A 149 -2.15 -9.32 -10.09
N LEU A 150 -1.55 -9.80 -8.99
CA LEU A 150 -2.27 -10.07 -7.74
C LEU A 150 -2.86 -8.79 -7.13
N SER A 151 -2.12 -7.68 -7.15
CA SER A 151 -2.60 -6.40 -6.63
C SER A 151 -3.75 -5.83 -7.46
N VAL A 152 -3.70 -5.95 -8.79
CA VAL A 152 -4.78 -5.55 -9.68
C VAL A 152 -6.03 -6.42 -9.44
N SER A 153 -5.88 -7.73 -9.29
CA SER A 153 -7.01 -8.62 -9.00
C SER A 153 -7.64 -8.32 -7.65
N GLY A 154 -6.83 -7.95 -6.66
CA GLY A 154 -7.26 -7.58 -5.31
C GLY A 154 -7.70 -6.12 -5.14
N ILE A 155 -7.77 -5.32 -6.20
CA ILE A 155 -8.00 -3.86 -6.12
C ILE A 155 -9.31 -3.49 -5.41
N LEU A 156 -10.32 -4.36 -5.42
CA LEU A 156 -11.58 -4.16 -4.72
C LEU A 156 -11.54 -4.60 -3.24
N ASN A 157 -10.43 -5.19 -2.76
CA ASN A 157 -10.25 -5.62 -1.38
C ASN A 157 -9.51 -4.53 -0.59
N ASN A 158 -10.26 -3.73 0.18
CA ASN A 158 -9.68 -2.57 0.88
C ASN A 158 -9.25 -2.83 2.33
N GLY A 159 -9.58 -3.99 2.89
CA GLY A 159 -9.37 -4.23 4.32
C GLY A 159 -10.33 -3.40 5.18
N ILE A 160 -11.41 -4.03 5.62
CA ILE A 160 -12.51 -3.35 6.32
C ILE A 160 -12.07 -2.65 7.61
N ASP A 161 -11.17 -3.28 8.40
CA ASP A 161 -10.72 -2.75 9.68
C ASP A 161 -10.03 -1.39 9.53
N HIS A 162 -9.22 -1.23 8.47
CA HIS A 162 -8.55 0.02 8.17
C HIS A 162 -9.55 1.15 7.90
N LEU A 163 -10.54 0.88 7.05
CA LEU A 163 -11.54 1.89 6.67
C LEU A 163 -12.45 2.25 7.83
N LEU A 164 -12.93 1.26 8.60
CA LEU A 164 -13.84 1.49 9.73
C LEU A 164 -13.22 2.34 10.84
N VAL A 165 -11.90 2.26 11.03
CA VAL A 165 -11.22 3.07 12.06
C VAL A 165 -11.26 4.57 11.72
N PHE A 166 -11.12 4.93 10.45
CA PHE A 166 -11.10 6.34 10.01
C PHE A 166 -12.45 6.84 9.49
N GLN A 167 -13.42 5.94 9.25
CA GLN A 167 -14.75 6.31 8.76
C GLN A 167 -15.57 6.96 9.87
N ASN A 168 -16.14 8.12 9.59
CA ASN A 168 -17.06 8.83 10.45
C ASN A 168 -18.26 9.38 9.65
N ARG A 169 -19.23 9.97 10.33
CA ARG A 169 -20.45 10.51 9.69
C ARG A 169 -20.17 11.62 8.68
N SER A 170 -19.13 12.42 8.92
CA SER A 170 -18.79 13.57 8.06
C SER A 170 -18.13 13.13 6.75
N ASN A 171 -17.31 12.04 6.76
CA ASN A 171 -16.53 11.60 5.61
C ASN A 171 -17.13 10.40 4.85
N ILE A 172 -18.37 9.97 5.20
CA ILE A 172 -19.01 8.77 4.63
C ILE A 172 -19.15 8.86 3.11
N SER A 173 -19.34 10.05 2.55
CA SER A 173 -19.49 10.28 1.11
C SER A 173 -18.28 9.85 0.27
N LYS A 174 -17.06 9.86 0.87
CA LYS A 174 -15.81 9.44 0.20
C LYS A 174 -15.17 8.20 0.80
N SER A 175 -15.71 7.70 1.92
CA SER A 175 -15.17 6.53 2.64
C SER A 175 -15.95 5.24 2.37
N GLU A 176 -17.14 5.31 1.77
CA GLU A 176 -17.94 4.12 1.48
C GLU A 176 -17.37 3.37 0.28
N VAL A 177 -16.95 2.13 0.50
CA VAL A 177 -16.47 1.18 -0.49
C VAL A 177 -17.28 -0.11 -0.41
N LEU A 178 -17.10 -1.03 -1.37
CA LEU A 178 -17.85 -2.30 -1.41
C LEU A 178 -17.72 -3.09 -0.10
N ASP A 179 -16.54 -3.11 0.54
CA ASP A 179 -16.32 -3.84 1.79
C ASP A 179 -17.09 -3.23 2.97
N THR A 180 -17.07 -1.90 3.10
CA THR A 180 -17.84 -1.20 4.15
C THR A 180 -19.34 -1.30 3.90
N PHE A 181 -19.77 -1.30 2.64
CA PHE A 181 -21.15 -1.50 2.25
C PHE A 181 -21.63 -2.92 2.62
N ILE A 182 -20.89 -3.97 2.24
CA ILE A 182 -21.21 -5.36 2.58
C ILE A 182 -21.30 -5.52 4.11
N TYR A 183 -20.36 -4.96 4.84
CA TYR A 183 -20.36 -5.02 6.30
C TYR A 183 -21.57 -4.32 6.92
N LYS A 184 -21.87 -3.09 6.47
CA LYS A 184 -22.98 -2.30 6.99
C LYS A 184 -24.33 -3.01 6.81
N TYR A 185 -24.62 -3.50 5.60
CA TYR A 185 -25.88 -4.15 5.29
C TYR A 185 -25.94 -5.63 5.71
N GLY A 186 -24.78 -6.28 5.90
CA GLY A 186 -24.72 -7.67 6.35
C GLY A 186 -24.76 -7.84 7.86
N THR A 187 -24.27 -6.86 8.65
CA THR A 187 -24.12 -7.01 10.11
C THR A 187 -24.80 -5.93 10.93
N LYS A 188 -24.90 -4.68 10.41
CA LYS A 188 -25.46 -3.55 11.16
C LYS A 188 -26.91 -3.21 10.77
N ASP A 189 -27.39 -3.69 9.65
CA ASP A 189 -28.78 -3.47 9.24
C ASP A 189 -29.72 -4.37 10.07
N PRO A 190 -30.77 -3.84 10.70
CA PRO A 190 -31.75 -4.63 11.47
C PRO A 190 -32.42 -5.75 10.64
N TRP A 191 -32.48 -5.61 9.33
CA TRP A 191 -33.10 -6.58 8.42
C TRP A 191 -32.13 -7.63 7.86
N TYR A 192 -30.84 -7.61 8.28
CA TYR A 192 -29.81 -8.58 7.89
C TYR A 192 -29.90 -9.03 6.42
N ARG A 193 -29.65 -8.14 5.48
CA ARG A 193 -29.79 -8.42 4.04
C ARG A 193 -28.69 -9.35 3.51
N TRP A 194 -28.55 -10.51 4.10
CA TRP A 194 -27.46 -11.45 3.79
C TRP A 194 -27.45 -11.92 2.35
N SER A 195 -28.64 -12.23 1.78
CA SER A 195 -28.72 -12.63 0.36
C SER A 195 -28.22 -11.53 -0.57
N TYR A 196 -28.56 -10.27 -0.26
CA TYR A 196 -28.12 -9.12 -1.03
C TYR A 196 -26.61 -8.88 -0.90
N THR A 197 -26.06 -8.90 0.31
CA THR A 197 -24.62 -8.71 0.54
C THR A 197 -23.80 -9.87 -0.02
N SER A 198 -24.32 -11.10 0.01
CA SER A 198 -23.70 -12.26 -0.64
C SER A 198 -23.66 -12.09 -2.17
N ALA A 199 -24.73 -11.58 -2.78
CA ALA A 199 -24.75 -11.29 -4.21
C ALA A 199 -23.70 -10.21 -4.60
N VAL A 200 -23.58 -9.15 -3.79
CA VAL A 200 -22.55 -8.11 -4.00
C VAL A 200 -21.14 -8.70 -3.84
N GLY A 201 -20.93 -9.57 -2.85
CA GLY A 201 -19.66 -10.29 -2.64
C GLY A 201 -19.31 -11.20 -3.83
N LEU A 202 -20.27 -11.93 -4.38
CA LEU A 202 -20.07 -12.75 -5.58
C LEU A 202 -19.74 -11.90 -6.80
N MET A 203 -20.45 -10.78 -7.00
CA MET A 203 -20.15 -9.84 -8.08
C MET A 203 -18.71 -9.30 -7.95
N LYS A 204 -18.29 -8.91 -6.73
CA LYS A 204 -16.93 -8.48 -6.44
C LYS A 204 -15.90 -9.56 -6.83
N SER A 205 -16.16 -10.82 -6.48
CA SER A 205 -15.28 -11.95 -6.81
C SER A 205 -15.18 -12.19 -8.32
N LEU A 206 -16.29 -12.08 -9.05
CA LEU A 206 -16.29 -12.17 -10.51
C LEU A 206 -15.48 -11.06 -11.15
N VAL A 207 -15.64 -9.82 -10.69
CA VAL A 207 -14.82 -8.69 -11.19
C VAL A 207 -13.35 -8.92 -10.91
N SER A 208 -12.99 -9.39 -9.70
CA SER A 208 -11.61 -9.72 -9.35
C SER A 208 -11.02 -10.80 -10.25
N LEU A 209 -11.79 -11.84 -10.60
CA LEU A 209 -11.39 -12.89 -11.54
C LEU A 209 -11.13 -12.33 -12.94
N VAL A 210 -12.03 -11.49 -13.46
CA VAL A 210 -11.87 -10.84 -14.76
C VAL A 210 -10.61 -9.96 -14.76
N LEU A 211 -10.39 -9.19 -13.70
CA LEU A 211 -9.19 -8.36 -13.56
C LEU A 211 -7.91 -9.21 -13.50
N LEU A 212 -7.93 -10.36 -12.81
CA LEU A 212 -6.80 -11.27 -12.76
C LEU A 212 -6.44 -11.81 -14.15
N ILE A 213 -7.41 -12.32 -14.88
CA ILE A 213 -7.20 -12.86 -16.23
C ILE A 213 -6.72 -11.77 -17.18
N SER A 214 -7.38 -10.61 -17.17
CA SER A 214 -7.04 -9.49 -18.05
C SER A 214 -5.66 -8.93 -17.76
N SER A 215 -5.30 -8.72 -16.49
CA SER A 215 -3.97 -8.23 -16.10
C SER A 215 -2.87 -9.24 -16.46
N ASN A 216 -3.12 -10.54 -16.25
CA ASN A 216 -2.18 -11.58 -16.65
C ASN A 216 -1.94 -11.58 -18.16
N PHE A 217 -3.02 -11.50 -18.96
CA PHE A 217 -2.90 -11.45 -20.43
C PHE A 217 -2.13 -10.21 -20.90
N ILE A 218 -2.42 -9.03 -20.33
CA ILE A 218 -1.72 -7.78 -20.66
C ILE A 218 -0.25 -7.88 -20.28
N CYS A 219 0.07 -8.32 -19.06
CA CYS A 219 1.44 -8.47 -18.60
C CYS A 219 2.23 -9.46 -19.47
N LYS A 220 1.63 -10.62 -19.80
CA LYS A 220 2.26 -11.61 -20.69
C LYS A 220 2.58 -11.04 -22.06
N LYS A 221 1.67 -10.22 -22.63
CA LYS A 221 1.88 -9.57 -23.93
C LYS A 221 2.96 -8.48 -23.89
N VAL A 222 3.06 -7.71 -22.79
CA VAL A 222 3.99 -6.56 -22.67
C VAL A 222 5.38 -6.99 -22.21
N THR A 223 5.46 -7.88 -21.20
CA THR A 223 6.74 -8.26 -20.57
C THR A 223 7.22 -9.65 -20.97
N GLY A 224 6.43 -10.40 -21.71
CA GLY A 224 6.69 -11.81 -22.01
C GLY A 224 6.56 -12.73 -20.78
N LYS A 225 6.18 -12.19 -19.63
CA LYS A 225 6.10 -12.90 -18.34
C LYS A 225 4.67 -12.77 -17.79
N GLY A 226 4.07 -13.89 -17.44
CA GLY A 226 2.76 -13.99 -16.81
C GLY A 226 2.80 -15.06 -15.72
N ILE A 227 1.64 -15.30 -15.08
CA ILE A 227 1.49 -16.39 -14.10
C ILE A 227 1.37 -17.74 -14.83
N TYR A 228 0.73 -17.72 -16.02
CA TYR A 228 0.47 -18.91 -16.85
C TYR A 228 1.00 -18.70 -18.26
#